data_3ab37532125684cb4dc3cec05bfd38ab
#
_entry.id   3ab37532125684cb4dc3cec05bfd38ab
#
_cell.length_a   1.000
_cell.length_b   1.000
_cell.length_c   1.000
_cell.angle_alpha   90.00
_cell.angle_beta   90.00
_cell.angle_gamma   90.00
#
_symmetry.space_group_name_H-M   'P 1'
#
loop_
_entity.id
_entity.type
_entity.pdbx_description
1 polymer ?
#
loop_
_entity_poly.entity_id
_entity_poly.type
_entity_poly.pdbx_seq_one_letter_code
_entity_poly.pdbx_strand_id
1 'polypeptide(L)'
;MKEQLYTIPLMDAFREKDECPFCFIHRSLEQHAIDFTLGSGASYMEDDIRFQTDKAGFCKDHYQKMFLYGNRLGSALILETHLKKLTKDLKEQMEHYSTGDKPSLLGRLKKSAPDPEAKTNNVRSEEHTSELQSHEPI
;
A
#
# COMPACT_ATOMS: atom_id res chain seq x y z
N MET A 1 -24.87 -31.66 5.04
CA MET A 1 -23.96 -31.16 4.01
C MET A 1 -22.55 -31.55 4.43
N LYS A 2 -21.70 -32.06 3.54
CA LYS A 2 -20.31 -32.29 3.87
C LYS A 2 -19.63 -30.92 3.91
N GLU A 3 -19.17 -30.50 5.08
CA GLU A 3 -18.39 -29.29 5.24
C GLU A 3 -17.09 -29.45 4.45
N GLN A 4 -16.84 -28.55 3.52
CA GLN A 4 -15.58 -28.50 2.79
C GLN A 4 -14.65 -27.52 3.50
N LEU A 5 -13.38 -27.83 3.59
CA LEU A 5 -12.37 -27.08 4.37
C LEU A 5 -12.39 -25.56 4.06
N TYR A 6 -12.60 -25.21 2.78
CA TYR A 6 -12.64 -23.80 2.35
C TYR A 6 -13.96 -23.06 2.69
N THR A 7 -15.01 -23.80 3.09
CA THR A 7 -16.29 -23.17 3.50
C THR A 7 -16.38 -22.92 5.01
N ILE A 8 -15.43 -23.48 5.79
CA ILE A 8 -15.44 -23.33 7.25
C ILE A 8 -15.38 -21.86 7.67
N PRO A 9 -14.44 -21.03 7.19
CA PRO A 9 -14.38 -19.62 7.61
C PRO A 9 -15.64 -18.85 7.26
N LEU A 10 -16.28 -19.19 6.14
CA LEU A 10 -17.52 -18.58 5.73
C LEU A 10 -18.68 -18.98 6.66
N MET A 11 -18.79 -20.27 6.97
CA MET A 11 -19.84 -20.77 7.86
C MET A 11 -19.68 -20.23 9.28
N ASP A 12 -18.43 -20.10 9.75
CA ASP A 12 -18.14 -19.52 11.06
C ASP A 12 -18.55 -18.05 11.11
N ALA A 13 -18.28 -17.27 10.06
CA ALA A 13 -18.68 -15.88 9.99
C ALA A 13 -20.21 -15.67 10.08
N PHE A 14 -20.99 -16.61 9.52
CA PHE A 14 -22.47 -16.57 9.62
C PHE A 14 -23.00 -17.14 10.95
N ARG A 15 -22.20 -17.92 11.67
CA ARG A 15 -22.54 -18.42 13.02
C ARG A 15 -22.25 -17.39 14.12
N GLU A 16 -21.26 -16.52 13.89
CA GLU A 16 -20.94 -15.44 14.81
C GLU A 16 -22.10 -14.43 14.88
N LYS A 17 -22.34 -13.91 16.08
CA LYS A 17 -23.37 -12.89 16.32
C LYS A 17 -22.85 -11.49 16.01
N ASP A 18 -22.20 -11.34 14.86
CA ASP A 18 -21.72 -10.05 14.38
C ASP A 18 -22.76 -9.43 13.43
N GLU A 19 -22.86 -8.11 13.44
CA GLU A 19 -23.84 -7.40 12.59
C GLU A 19 -23.59 -7.64 11.09
N CYS A 20 -22.32 -7.87 10.70
CA CYS A 20 -21.91 -8.06 9.31
C CYS A 20 -20.92 -9.23 9.18
N PRO A 21 -21.33 -10.38 8.61
CA PRO A 21 -20.42 -11.51 8.40
C PRO A 21 -19.18 -11.18 7.55
N PHE A 22 -19.31 -10.32 6.55
CA PHE A 22 -18.17 -9.89 5.72
C PHE A 22 -17.18 -9.02 6.51
N CYS A 23 -17.70 -8.16 7.39
CA CYS A 23 -16.85 -7.36 8.28
C CYS A 23 -16.10 -8.26 9.27
N PHE A 24 -16.76 -9.32 9.76
CA PHE A 24 -16.11 -10.33 10.59
C PHE A 24 -14.99 -11.04 9.84
N ILE A 25 -15.26 -11.54 8.62
CA ILE A 25 -14.22 -12.18 7.78
C ILE A 25 -13.04 -11.23 7.55
N HIS A 26 -13.31 -9.97 7.20
CA HIS A 26 -12.26 -8.99 6.96
C HIS A 26 -11.36 -8.80 8.19
N ARG A 27 -11.94 -8.59 9.37
CA ARG A 27 -11.19 -8.44 10.62
C ARG A 27 -10.41 -9.70 10.97
N SER A 28 -10.99 -10.87 10.76
CA SER A 28 -10.36 -12.17 11.02
C SER A 28 -9.16 -12.39 10.09
N LEU A 29 -9.30 -12.13 8.80
CA LEU A 29 -8.19 -12.25 7.84
C LEU A 29 -7.06 -11.26 8.14
N GLU A 30 -7.40 -10.03 8.51
CA GLU A 30 -6.42 -9.03 8.90
C GLU A 30 -5.64 -9.45 10.15
N GLN A 31 -6.35 -9.97 11.17
CA GLN A 31 -5.72 -10.48 12.38
C GLN A 31 -4.81 -11.67 12.07
N HIS A 32 -5.27 -12.63 11.27
CA HIS A 32 -4.47 -13.78 10.86
C HIS A 32 -3.22 -13.36 10.09
N ALA A 33 -3.30 -12.33 9.24
CA ALA A 33 -2.13 -11.81 8.52
C ALA A 33 -1.10 -11.19 9.48
N ILE A 34 -1.56 -10.49 10.52
CA ILE A 34 -0.68 -9.95 11.56
C ILE A 34 -0.07 -11.08 12.39
N ASP A 35 -0.87 -12.07 12.79
CA ASP A 35 -0.41 -13.24 13.54
C ASP A 35 0.60 -14.06 12.73
N PHE A 36 0.38 -14.23 11.44
CA PHE A 36 1.32 -14.90 10.55
C PHE A 36 2.65 -14.13 10.46
N THR A 37 2.58 -12.82 10.32
CA THR A 37 3.77 -11.99 10.13
C THR A 37 4.57 -11.84 11.42
N LEU A 38 3.91 -11.51 12.54
CA LEU A 38 4.56 -11.13 13.80
C LEU A 38 4.47 -12.19 14.90
N GLY A 39 3.73 -13.27 14.66
CA GLY A 39 3.53 -14.33 15.63
C GLY A 39 4.77 -15.18 15.89
N SER A 40 4.56 -16.29 16.59
CA SER A 40 5.63 -17.18 17.04
C SER A 40 6.42 -17.86 15.90
N GLY A 41 5.83 -17.94 14.70
CA GLY A 41 6.50 -18.44 13.50
C GLY A 41 7.58 -17.51 12.97
N ALA A 42 7.57 -16.24 13.43
CA ALA A 42 8.54 -15.22 13.04
C ALA A 42 8.70 -15.06 11.52
N SER A 43 7.60 -15.14 10.77
CA SER A 43 7.62 -15.05 9.29
C SER A 43 8.23 -13.75 8.79
N TYR A 44 8.27 -12.71 9.63
CA TYR A 44 9.02 -11.49 9.33
C TYR A 44 10.53 -11.70 9.13
N MET A 45 11.08 -12.87 9.45
CA MET A 45 12.48 -13.21 9.20
C MET A 45 12.68 -13.84 7.83
N GLU A 46 11.63 -14.35 7.19
CA GLU A 46 11.68 -14.98 5.88
C GLU A 46 11.92 -13.94 4.77
N ASP A 47 12.82 -14.28 3.84
CA ASP A 47 13.27 -13.34 2.79
C ASP A 47 12.13 -12.92 1.85
N ASP A 48 11.23 -13.82 1.52
CA ASP A 48 10.08 -13.57 0.65
C ASP A 48 9.06 -12.63 1.33
N ILE A 49 8.80 -12.81 2.62
CA ILE A 49 7.92 -11.94 3.41
C ILE A 49 8.55 -10.56 3.55
N ARG A 50 9.85 -10.51 3.84
CA ARG A 50 10.59 -9.24 3.88
C ARG A 50 10.54 -8.50 2.56
N PHE A 51 10.79 -9.19 1.46
CA PHE A 51 10.72 -8.58 0.14
C PHE A 51 9.35 -7.95 -0.14
N GLN A 52 8.26 -8.65 0.22
CA GLN A 52 6.89 -8.15 0.04
C GLN A 52 6.62 -6.94 0.95
N THR A 53 6.97 -7.02 2.22
CA THR A 53 6.75 -5.95 3.19
C THR A 53 7.59 -4.71 2.89
N ASP A 54 8.84 -4.89 2.43
CA ASP A 54 9.73 -3.80 2.03
C ASP A 54 9.21 -3.08 0.79
N LYS A 55 8.60 -3.81 -0.14
CA LYS A 55 8.04 -3.24 -1.36
C LYS A 55 6.73 -2.49 -1.13
N ALA A 56 5.81 -3.11 -0.38
CA ALA A 56 4.46 -2.59 -0.21
C ALA A 56 4.35 -1.58 0.94
N GLY A 57 5.12 -1.79 2.02
CA GLY A 57 4.92 -1.07 3.27
C GLY A 57 3.56 -1.38 3.91
N PHE A 58 3.22 -0.60 4.92
CA PHE A 58 1.94 -0.72 5.62
C PHE A 58 1.30 0.66 5.78
N CYS A 59 -0.01 0.72 5.79
CA CYS A 59 -0.71 1.95 6.13
C CYS A 59 -0.62 2.24 7.65
N LYS A 60 -0.99 3.46 8.05
CA LYS A 60 -0.96 3.90 9.44
C LYS A 60 -1.69 2.94 10.39
N ASP A 61 -2.87 2.46 9.98
CA ASP A 61 -3.72 1.61 10.83
C ASP A 61 -3.08 0.24 11.06
N HIS A 62 -2.47 -0.35 10.01
CA HIS A 62 -1.72 -1.58 10.15
C HIS A 62 -0.48 -1.42 11.02
N TYR A 63 0.28 -0.33 10.91
CA TYR A 63 1.39 -0.07 11.81
C TYR A 63 0.93 0.05 13.27
N GLN A 64 -0.22 0.69 13.51
CA GLN A 64 -0.77 0.78 14.86
C GLN A 64 -1.16 -0.60 15.40
N LYS A 65 -1.80 -1.45 14.60
CA LYS A 65 -2.15 -2.82 14.99
C LYS A 65 -0.91 -3.67 15.26
N MET A 66 0.12 -3.58 14.41
CA MET A 66 1.41 -4.25 14.59
C MET A 66 2.09 -3.81 15.90
N PHE A 67 2.06 -2.52 16.22
CA PHE A 67 2.60 -1.99 17.48
C PHE A 67 1.83 -2.53 18.70
N LEU A 68 0.49 -2.56 18.62
CA LEU A 68 -0.38 -3.08 19.68
C LEU A 68 -0.27 -4.60 19.85
N TYR A 69 0.10 -5.32 18.80
CA TYR A 69 0.34 -6.76 18.84
C TYR A 69 1.46 -7.15 19.81
N GLY A 70 2.41 -6.25 20.05
CA GLY A 70 3.41 -6.39 21.11
C GLY A 70 4.75 -7.01 20.67
N ASN A 71 4.88 -7.58 19.45
CA ASN A 71 6.17 -8.00 18.92
C ASN A 71 6.95 -6.78 18.37
N ARG A 72 7.55 -6.04 19.30
CA ARG A 72 8.29 -4.81 18.98
C ARG A 72 9.51 -5.05 18.11
N LEU A 73 10.21 -6.17 18.33
CA LEU A 73 11.38 -6.51 17.54
C LEU A 73 11.00 -6.79 16.07
N GLY A 74 10.00 -7.64 15.84
CA GLY A 74 9.53 -7.93 14.49
C GLY A 74 9.04 -6.68 13.77
N SER A 75 8.24 -5.86 14.44
CA SER A 75 7.77 -4.58 13.89
C SER A 75 8.91 -3.62 13.56
N ALA A 76 9.93 -3.53 14.43
CA ALA A 76 11.09 -2.66 14.19
C ALA A 76 11.94 -3.13 13.00
N LEU A 77 12.15 -4.44 12.87
CA LEU A 77 12.92 -5.02 11.77
C LEU A 77 12.22 -4.83 10.41
N ILE A 78 10.91 -5.01 10.36
CA ILE A 78 10.11 -4.75 9.15
C ILE A 78 10.20 -3.26 8.77
N LEU A 79 10.02 -2.37 9.73
CA LEU A 79 10.06 -0.93 9.49
C LEU A 79 11.46 -0.47 9.04
N GLU A 80 12.52 -1.00 9.66
CA GLU A 80 13.90 -0.68 9.31
C GLU A 80 14.20 -1.01 7.84
N THR A 81 13.88 -2.23 7.39
CA THR A 81 14.18 -2.66 6.02
C THR A 81 13.34 -1.92 5.00
N HIS A 82 12.05 -1.69 5.29
CA HIS A 82 11.18 -0.87 4.44
C HIS A 82 11.71 0.55 4.28
N LEU A 83 12.09 1.23 5.37
CA LEU A 83 12.64 2.58 5.31
C LEU A 83 13.99 2.65 4.59
N LYS A 84 14.85 1.64 4.76
CA LYS A 84 16.10 1.54 3.99
C LYS A 84 15.82 1.46 2.48
N LYS A 85 14.88 0.60 2.08
CA LYS A 85 14.48 0.48 0.69
C LYS A 85 13.87 1.78 0.17
N LEU A 86 12.93 2.37 0.88
CA LEU A 86 12.29 3.63 0.50
C LEU A 86 13.33 4.75 0.34
N THR A 87 14.28 4.84 1.26
CA THR A 87 15.35 5.84 1.19
C THR A 87 16.24 5.64 -0.03
N LYS A 88 16.54 4.38 -0.38
CA LYS A 88 17.32 4.05 -1.58
C LYS A 88 16.56 4.46 -2.84
N ASP A 89 15.30 4.02 -2.97
CA ASP A 89 14.45 4.31 -4.12
C ASP A 89 14.28 5.84 -4.31
N LEU A 90 14.13 6.57 -3.20
CA LEU A 90 14.02 8.03 -3.23
C LEU A 90 15.30 8.71 -3.71
N LYS A 91 16.47 8.27 -3.25
CA LYS A 91 17.76 8.79 -3.71
C LYS A 91 17.96 8.55 -5.21
N GLU A 92 17.66 7.36 -5.70
CA GLU A 92 17.76 7.04 -7.12
C GLU A 92 16.84 7.95 -7.96
N GLN A 93 15.60 8.18 -7.51
CA GLN A 93 14.70 9.11 -8.18
C GLN A 93 15.22 10.55 -8.17
N MET A 94 15.75 11.01 -7.04
CA MET A 94 16.33 12.36 -6.94
C MET A 94 17.55 12.56 -7.83
N GLU A 95 18.39 11.55 -7.99
CA GLU A 95 19.54 11.59 -8.91
C GLU A 95 19.08 11.75 -10.36
N HIS A 96 18.01 11.05 -10.76
CA HIS A 96 17.43 11.22 -12.07
C HIS A 96 16.88 12.64 -12.30
N TYR A 97 16.29 13.27 -11.28
CA TYR A 97 15.87 14.68 -11.36
C TYR A 97 17.04 15.66 -11.37
N SER A 98 18.14 15.33 -10.70
CA SER A 98 19.32 16.20 -10.63
C SER A 98 20.17 16.18 -11.92
N THR A 99 20.11 15.08 -12.68
CA THR A 99 20.81 14.93 -13.98
C THR A 99 20.01 15.47 -15.16
N GLY A 100 18.72 15.83 -14.96
CA GLY A 100 17.93 16.55 -15.94
C GLY A 100 18.51 17.94 -16.17
N ASP A 101 19.15 18.14 -17.30
CA ASP A 101 19.66 19.36 -17.93
C ASP A 101 19.59 20.62 -17.02
N LYS A 102 20.72 20.98 -16.41
CA LYS A 102 20.93 22.36 -16.00
C LYS A 102 20.92 23.18 -17.30
N PRO A 103 19.89 23.99 -17.57
CA PRO A 103 19.90 24.80 -18.79
C PRO A 103 21.16 25.67 -18.71
N SER A 104 22.11 25.38 -19.59
CA SER A 104 23.29 26.23 -19.79
C SER A 104 22.77 27.65 -19.96
N LEU A 105 23.29 28.60 -19.18
CA LEU A 105 22.96 30.02 -19.28
C LEU A 105 23.07 30.54 -20.71
N LEU A 106 23.93 29.93 -21.54
CA LEU A 106 24.08 30.17 -22.98
C LEU A 106 22.87 29.66 -23.80
N GLY A 107 22.13 28.64 -23.36
CA GLY A 107 20.92 28.14 -24.03
C GLY A 107 19.70 29.06 -23.80
N ARG A 108 19.68 29.85 -22.71
CA ARG A 108 18.61 30.80 -22.43
C ARG A 108 18.61 32.04 -23.33
N LEU A 109 19.76 32.41 -23.86
CA LEU A 109 19.92 33.57 -24.77
C LEU A 109 19.52 33.27 -26.21
N LYS A 110 19.35 32.00 -26.59
CA LYS A 110 18.93 31.57 -27.96
C LYS A 110 17.46 31.28 -28.14
N LYS A 111 16.64 31.32 -27.09
CA LYS A 111 15.19 31.05 -27.13
C LYS A 111 14.36 32.26 -26.71
N SER A 112 14.56 33.37 -27.36
CA SER A 112 13.59 34.48 -27.35
C SER A 112 12.82 34.49 -28.68
N ALA A 113 11.97 33.49 -28.88
CA ALA A 113 10.86 33.54 -29.82
C ALA A 113 9.67 32.85 -29.14
N PRO A 114 8.48 33.48 -29.06
CA PRO A 114 7.35 32.88 -28.38
C PRO A 114 6.70 31.85 -29.30
N ASP A 115 6.77 30.59 -28.90
CA ASP A 115 6.02 29.50 -29.52
C ASP A 115 4.67 29.37 -28.78
N PRO A 116 3.52 29.55 -29.44
CA PRO A 116 2.21 29.63 -28.76
C PRO A 116 1.51 28.30 -28.52
N GLU A 117 2.21 27.17 -28.43
CA GLU A 117 1.58 25.88 -28.10
C GLU A 117 2.38 25.04 -27.10
N ALA A 118 2.47 25.50 -25.85
CA ALA A 118 2.84 24.61 -24.76
C ALA A 118 1.55 24.07 -24.10
N LYS A 119 1.15 22.86 -24.50
CA LYS A 119 0.12 22.09 -23.79
C LYS A 119 0.65 21.72 -22.42
N THR A 120 0.13 22.36 -21.39
CA THR A 120 0.31 22.02 -19.99
C THR A 120 -0.33 20.65 -19.74
N ASN A 121 0.49 19.61 -19.62
CA ASN A 121 0.04 18.34 -19.08
C ASN A 121 -0.12 18.50 -17.57
N ASN A 122 -1.35 18.90 -17.20
CA ASN A 122 -1.78 18.94 -15.82
C ASN A 122 -2.00 17.48 -15.37
N VAL A 123 -1.13 16.97 -14.50
CA VAL A 123 -1.37 15.71 -13.80
C VAL A 123 -2.49 15.96 -12.80
N ARG A 124 -3.71 15.74 -13.27
CA ARG A 124 -4.91 15.76 -12.46
C ARG A 124 -5.01 14.43 -11.73
N SER A 125 -4.90 14.47 -10.42
CA SER A 125 -5.33 13.39 -9.53
C SER A 125 -6.80 13.07 -9.84
N GLU A 126 -7.07 11.86 -10.35
CA GLU A 126 -8.43 11.38 -10.55
C GLU A 126 -9.03 11.01 -9.19
N GLU A 127 -9.88 11.89 -8.69
CA GLU A 127 -10.84 11.55 -7.64
C GLU A 127 -11.89 10.61 -8.25
N HIS A 128 -11.88 9.34 -7.81
CA HIS A 128 -12.94 8.40 -8.11
C HIS A 128 -14.22 8.79 -7.34
N THR A 129 -15.04 9.60 -7.96
CA THR A 129 -16.45 9.74 -7.58
C THR A 129 -17.22 8.61 -8.24
N SER A 130 -17.61 7.61 -7.45
CA SER A 130 -18.55 6.58 -7.83
C SER A 130 -19.94 7.20 -7.97
N GLU A 131 -20.38 7.45 -9.20
CA GLU A 131 -21.79 7.74 -9.48
C GLU A 131 -22.60 6.45 -9.32
N LEU A 132 -23.43 6.45 -8.28
CA LEU A 132 -24.54 5.49 -8.13
C LEU A 132 -25.61 5.82 -9.17
N GLN A 133 -25.65 5.08 -10.26
CA GLN A 133 -26.80 5.09 -11.15
C GLN A 133 -27.93 4.33 -10.47
N SER A 134 -28.94 5.09 -10.06
CA SER A 134 -30.26 4.58 -9.65
C SER A 134 -30.97 4.01 -10.86
N HIS A 135 -31.15 2.69 -10.90
CA HIS A 135 -32.12 2.05 -11.78
C HIS A 135 -33.50 2.10 -11.12
N GLU A 136 -34.43 2.81 -11.73
CA GLU A 136 -35.85 2.71 -11.41
C GLU A 136 -36.44 1.40 -11.94
N PRO A 137 -37.41 0.77 -11.22
CA PRO A 137 -38.07 -0.45 -11.65
C PRO A 137 -39.28 -0.12 -12.54
N ILE A 138 -39.44 -0.93 -13.58
CA ILE A 138 -40.70 -1.12 -14.28
C ILE A 138 -41.43 -2.32 -13.70
#